data_2dd37ce88c179627657c6ec3a023df85
#
_entry.id   2dd37ce88c179627657c6ec3a023df85
#
_cell.length_a   1.000
_cell.length_b   1.000
_cell.length_c   1.000
_cell.angle_alpha   90.00
_cell.angle_beta   90.00
_cell.angle_gamma   90.00
#
_symmetry.space_group_name_H-M   'P 1'
#
loop_
_entity.id
_entity.type
_entity.pdbx_description
1 polymer ?
#
loop_
_entity_poly.entity_id
_entity_poly.type
_entity_poly.pdbx_seq_one_letter_code
_entity_poly.pdbx_strand_id
1 'polypeptide(L)'
;MDFSSLVHDQNLLRAIKDQEWEDPTPVQEQVIPLAQANQDLMAQAQTGTGKTGAFALPIIGKLEKSRRIQCLVLVPTRELAMQVAGDFAELAKYSEVRSIPIYGGQSINVQTDKLRKGVEIVVGTPGRIMDLMRRGELSFEGVRFLVLDEADRMLDMGFIDDIEWILQSVPKNRQTMLFSATLPDAIKELARRYMRNPKEVIISQDSLTVPQAQQVYINVGRKNKLWALCRILDIEKPALAMVFCSTKKMVDMLAHKLRAYGYSADAIHGDLTQAVRDKVMQKFRSGKLRILIATDVAARGLDIEDVTHVINYDIPENPEDYVHRIGRTARAGKSGKAITFVGQQEQYLVKAIEMFGRTKLEEHDVPESQGRDTVKKQLDLEEYADKFGMVPFRINIGKRDGVGMVDLIRFIERKTGIIEHLIGTVEVGDESSRLDIHKSVAFRAMKGLEQYSIQNKRVKIDLIRNPARR
;
A
#
# COMPACT_ATOMS: atom_id res chain seq x y z
N MET A 1 -8.23 -9.01 29.79
CA MET A 1 -7.14 -9.62 30.61
C MET A 1 -6.12 -8.53 30.87
N ASP A 2 -5.60 -8.41 32.09
CA ASP A 2 -4.57 -7.41 32.42
C ASP A 2 -3.18 -7.97 32.11
N PHE A 3 -2.21 -7.12 31.79
CA PHE A 3 -0.80 -7.51 31.57
C PHE A 3 -0.18 -8.23 32.77
N SER A 4 -0.58 -7.90 34.01
CA SER A 4 -0.09 -8.59 35.20
C SER A 4 -0.43 -10.10 35.23
N SER A 5 -1.48 -10.51 34.54
CA SER A 5 -1.83 -11.93 34.38
C SER A 5 -0.97 -12.70 33.36
N LEU A 6 -0.37 -11.94 32.42
CA LEU A 6 0.46 -12.47 31.32
C LEU A 6 1.97 -12.35 31.59
N VAL A 7 2.39 -11.32 32.32
CA VAL A 7 3.79 -10.99 32.57
C VAL A 7 4.02 -10.88 34.07
N HIS A 8 4.96 -11.68 34.62
CA HIS A 8 5.25 -11.69 36.04
C HIS A 8 6.51 -10.89 36.43
N ASP A 9 7.34 -10.51 35.45
CA ASP A 9 8.54 -9.71 35.67
C ASP A 9 8.18 -8.25 35.94
N GLN A 10 8.58 -7.76 37.12
CA GLN A 10 8.25 -6.40 37.58
C GLN A 10 8.93 -5.32 36.72
N ASN A 11 10.09 -5.59 36.14
CA ASN A 11 10.79 -4.67 35.25
C ASN A 11 10.04 -4.52 33.93
N LEU A 12 9.53 -5.62 33.40
CA LEU A 12 8.69 -5.63 32.19
C LEU A 12 7.35 -4.93 32.45
N LEU A 13 6.68 -5.19 33.58
CA LEU A 13 5.43 -4.49 33.93
C LEU A 13 5.64 -2.98 34.06
N ARG A 14 6.79 -2.57 34.62
CA ARG A 14 7.14 -1.14 34.66
C ARG A 14 7.37 -0.56 33.28
N ALA A 15 8.05 -1.26 32.38
CA ALA A 15 8.26 -0.83 31.00
C ALA A 15 6.94 -0.75 30.22
N ILE A 16 6.02 -1.70 30.40
CA ILE A 16 4.67 -1.68 29.82
C ILE A 16 3.91 -0.43 30.25
N LYS A 17 3.99 -0.08 31.55
CA LYS A 17 3.35 1.13 32.09
C LYS A 17 3.95 2.42 31.50
N ASP A 18 5.27 2.47 31.29
CA ASP A 18 5.93 3.61 30.66
C ASP A 18 5.49 3.80 29.20
N GLN A 19 5.04 2.73 28.53
CA GLN A 19 4.48 2.76 27.16
C GLN A 19 2.97 3.09 27.14
N GLU A 20 2.36 3.37 28.30
CA GLU A 20 0.93 3.63 28.45
C GLU A 20 0.03 2.50 27.89
N TRP A 21 0.52 1.25 27.92
CA TRP A 21 -0.28 0.11 27.52
C TRP A 21 -1.20 -0.31 28.68
N GLU A 22 -2.49 -0.17 28.48
CA GLU A 22 -3.51 -0.48 29.49
C GLU A 22 -3.86 -1.97 29.46
N ASP A 23 -4.38 -2.45 28.32
CA ASP A 23 -4.83 -3.81 28.13
C ASP A 23 -4.03 -4.53 27.02
N PRO A 24 -3.77 -5.84 27.15
CA PRO A 24 -3.16 -6.61 26.09
C PRO A 24 -4.09 -6.74 24.89
N THR A 25 -3.51 -6.67 23.70
CA THR A 25 -4.23 -6.90 22.45
C THR A 25 -4.55 -8.39 22.26
N PRO A 26 -5.54 -8.75 21.42
CA PRO A 26 -5.89 -10.17 21.19
C PRO A 26 -4.72 -11.05 20.74
N VAL A 27 -3.74 -10.52 19.98
CA VAL A 27 -2.55 -11.27 19.60
C VAL A 27 -1.62 -11.46 20.79
N GLN A 28 -1.49 -10.49 21.67
CA GLN A 28 -0.69 -10.59 22.89
C GLN A 28 -1.28 -11.60 23.86
N GLU A 29 -2.60 -11.58 24.06
CA GLU A 29 -3.28 -12.56 24.94
C GLU A 29 -3.08 -14.02 24.51
N GLN A 30 -3.07 -14.28 23.20
CA GLN A 30 -2.93 -15.63 22.67
C GLN A 30 -1.47 -16.07 22.52
N VAL A 31 -0.57 -15.17 22.11
CA VAL A 31 0.82 -15.49 21.81
C VAL A 31 1.69 -15.56 23.06
N ILE A 32 1.55 -14.61 24.02
CA ILE A 32 2.44 -14.54 25.18
C ILE A 32 2.47 -15.84 25.99
N PRO A 33 1.34 -16.47 26.33
CA PRO A 33 1.35 -17.73 27.09
C PRO A 33 2.04 -18.89 26.35
N LEU A 34 1.80 -19.00 25.03
CA LEU A 34 2.42 -20.02 24.18
C LEU A 34 3.93 -19.81 24.07
N ALA A 35 4.35 -18.56 23.90
CA ALA A 35 5.76 -18.20 23.84
C ALA A 35 6.47 -18.46 25.18
N GLN A 36 5.82 -18.19 26.30
CA GLN A 36 6.35 -18.51 27.63
C GLN A 36 6.49 -20.03 27.87
N ALA A 37 5.60 -20.82 27.26
CA ALA A 37 5.68 -22.28 27.29
C ALA A 37 6.75 -22.88 26.34
N ASN A 38 7.62 -22.06 25.74
CA ASN A 38 8.65 -22.44 24.75
C ASN A 38 8.11 -23.16 23.51
N GLN A 39 6.86 -22.93 23.12
CA GLN A 39 6.29 -23.52 21.93
C GLN A 39 6.67 -22.67 20.69
N ASP A 40 6.99 -23.37 19.60
CA ASP A 40 7.05 -22.73 18.30
C ASP A 40 5.63 -22.30 17.91
N LEU A 41 5.49 -21.12 17.32
CA LEU A 41 4.18 -20.62 16.94
C LEU A 41 4.20 -19.87 15.60
N MET A 42 3.09 -19.98 14.91
CA MET A 42 2.82 -19.25 13.67
C MET A 42 1.57 -18.41 13.90
N ALA A 43 1.75 -17.08 13.92
CA ALA A 43 0.68 -16.15 14.21
C ALA A 43 0.28 -15.37 12.94
N GLN A 44 -0.98 -15.50 12.55
CA GLN A 44 -1.59 -14.68 11.53
C GLN A 44 -2.21 -13.44 12.18
N ALA A 45 -1.55 -12.29 12.01
CA ALA A 45 -2.00 -11.01 12.56
C ALA A 45 -1.50 -9.83 11.73
N GLN A 46 -2.33 -8.79 11.59
CA GLN A 46 -2.00 -7.59 10.82
C GLN A 46 -0.94 -6.71 11.50
N THR A 47 -0.39 -5.74 10.73
CA THR A 47 0.45 -4.67 11.28
C THR A 47 -0.37 -3.77 12.20
N GLY A 48 0.24 -3.30 13.30
CA GLY A 48 -0.44 -2.42 14.26
C GLY A 48 -1.32 -3.15 15.28
N THR A 49 -1.36 -4.49 15.31
CA THR A 49 -2.11 -5.28 16.30
C THR A 49 -1.34 -5.57 17.59
N GLY A 50 -0.11 -5.02 17.73
CA GLY A 50 0.72 -5.27 18.92
C GLY A 50 1.60 -6.52 18.83
N LYS A 51 1.89 -7.04 17.62
CA LYS A 51 2.76 -8.22 17.41
C LYS A 51 4.12 -8.09 18.09
N THR A 52 4.76 -6.92 17.99
CA THR A 52 6.08 -6.69 18.60
C THR A 52 6.05 -6.98 20.10
N GLY A 53 5.07 -6.46 20.83
CA GLY A 53 4.87 -6.76 22.24
C GLY A 53 4.62 -8.25 22.50
N ALA A 54 3.87 -8.91 21.61
CA ALA A 54 3.53 -10.32 21.77
C ALA A 54 4.76 -11.24 21.76
N PHE A 55 5.79 -10.93 20.96
CA PHE A 55 7.03 -11.74 20.99
C PHE A 55 8.14 -11.12 21.86
N ALA A 56 8.22 -9.80 21.97
CA ALA A 56 9.31 -9.17 22.73
C ALA A 56 9.19 -9.42 24.23
N LEU A 57 8.00 -9.30 24.81
CA LEU A 57 7.79 -9.50 26.25
C LEU A 57 8.23 -10.89 26.75
N PRO A 58 7.77 -12.03 26.15
CA PRO A 58 8.20 -13.35 26.59
C PRO A 58 9.68 -13.63 26.28
N ILE A 59 10.27 -13.03 25.24
CA ILE A 59 11.68 -13.16 24.92
C ILE A 59 12.52 -12.45 25.98
N ILE A 60 12.28 -11.15 26.23
CA ILE A 60 13.07 -10.36 27.20
C ILE A 60 13.05 -11.01 28.57
N GLY A 61 11.90 -11.50 29.03
CA GLY A 61 11.77 -12.18 30.32
C GLY A 61 12.61 -13.47 30.46
N LYS A 62 13.15 -14.00 29.34
CA LYS A 62 13.99 -15.23 29.33
C LYS A 62 15.45 -14.98 28.94
N LEU A 63 15.78 -13.76 28.54
CA LEU A 63 17.15 -13.40 28.18
C LEU A 63 18.00 -13.09 29.40
N GLU A 64 19.26 -13.45 29.31
CA GLU A 64 20.27 -13.16 30.32
C GLU A 64 21.34 -12.24 29.74
N LYS A 65 21.87 -11.34 30.54
CA LYS A 65 23.01 -10.53 30.15
C LYS A 65 24.23 -11.42 29.91
N SER A 66 24.61 -11.59 28.66
CA SER A 66 25.69 -12.52 28.30
C SER A 66 26.67 -11.96 27.26
N ARG A 67 26.42 -10.78 26.71
CA ARG A 67 27.13 -10.21 25.56
C ARG A 67 27.16 -11.12 24.32
N ARG A 68 26.31 -12.15 24.29
CA ARG A 68 26.12 -13.08 23.16
C ARG A 68 24.73 -12.91 22.60
N ILE A 69 24.61 -13.04 21.31
CA ILE A 69 23.31 -12.96 20.64
C ILE A 69 22.48 -14.19 21.02
N GLN A 70 21.35 -13.95 21.67
CA GLN A 70 20.40 -14.98 22.11
C GLN A 70 19.08 -14.91 21.32
N CYS A 71 18.77 -13.74 20.73
CA CYS A 71 17.60 -13.54 19.93
C CYS A 71 17.95 -12.94 18.56
N LEU A 72 17.43 -13.54 17.50
CA LEU A 72 17.46 -13.02 16.15
C LEU A 72 16.03 -12.74 15.68
N VAL A 73 15.78 -11.52 15.23
CA VAL A 73 14.52 -11.13 14.57
C VAL A 73 14.83 -10.76 13.12
N LEU A 74 14.25 -11.46 12.16
CA LEU A 74 14.33 -11.14 10.75
C LEU A 74 13.09 -10.35 10.32
N VAL A 75 13.33 -9.26 9.62
CA VAL A 75 12.29 -8.33 9.14
C VAL A 75 12.58 -7.90 7.69
N PRO A 76 11.55 -7.57 6.88
CA PRO A 76 11.72 -7.26 5.46
C PRO A 76 12.43 -5.93 5.19
N THR A 77 12.27 -4.93 6.07
CA THR A 77 12.71 -3.56 5.79
C THR A 77 13.59 -2.99 6.90
N ARG A 78 14.40 -2.00 6.53
CA ARG A 78 15.29 -1.27 7.44
C ARG A 78 14.51 -0.51 8.50
N GLU A 79 13.42 0.10 8.07
CA GLU A 79 12.53 0.88 8.93
C GLU A 79 11.93 -0.01 10.02
N LEU A 80 11.45 -1.19 9.64
CA LEU A 80 10.92 -2.16 10.60
C LEU A 80 12.04 -2.69 11.52
N ALA A 81 13.27 -2.89 11.02
CA ALA A 81 14.40 -3.27 11.86
C ALA A 81 14.71 -2.23 12.93
N MET A 82 14.66 -0.95 12.57
CA MET A 82 14.87 0.15 13.53
C MET A 82 13.72 0.23 14.53
N GLN A 83 12.48 0.12 14.09
CA GLN A 83 11.30 0.17 14.92
C GLN A 83 11.30 -0.99 15.92
N VAL A 84 11.38 -2.23 15.47
CA VAL A 84 11.36 -3.42 16.34
C VAL A 84 12.55 -3.41 17.33
N ALA A 85 13.76 -2.99 16.89
CA ALA A 85 14.89 -2.85 17.82
C ALA A 85 14.64 -1.73 18.85
N GLY A 86 13.97 -0.65 18.47
CA GLY A 86 13.52 0.41 19.38
C GLY A 86 12.52 -0.10 20.41
N ASP A 87 11.50 -0.83 19.95
CA ASP A 87 10.49 -1.45 20.83
C ASP A 87 11.14 -2.38 21.85
N PHE A 88 12.09 -3.23 21.41
CA PHE A 88 12.88 -4.06 22.33
C PHE A 88 13.67 -3.24 23.33
N ALA A 89 14.30 -2.13 22.92
CA ALA A 89 15.07 -1.28 23.81
C ALA A 89 14.17 -0.62 24.88
N GLU A 90 13.01 -0.13 24.48
CA GLU A 90 12.05 0.48 25.42
C GLU A 90 11.48 -0.57 26.41
N LEU A 91 11.09 -1.73 25.92
CA LEU A 91 10.59 -2.82 26.78
C LEU A 91 11.67 -3.40 27.67
N ALA A 92 12.93 -3.42 27.24
CA ALA A 92 14.08 -3.86 28.02
C ALA A 92 14.72 -2.77 28.88
N LYS A 93 14.15 -1.56 28.95
CA LYS A 93 14.70 -0.37 29.63
C LYS A 93 15.16 -0.60 31.07
N TYR A 94 14.49 -1.47 31.79
CA TYR A 94 14.80 -1.83 33.17
C TYR A 94 15.53 -3.16 33.30
N SER A 95 15.93 -3.77 32.18
CA SER A 95 16.77 -4.96 32.11
C SER A 95 18.17 -4.60 31.59
N GLU A 96 19.09 -5.53 31.73
CA GLU A 96 20.46 -5.32 31.21
C GLU A 96 20.64 -5.81 29.76
N VAL A 97 19.53 -6.16 29.08
CA VAL A 97 19.49 -6.70 27.72
C VAL A 97 19.53 -5.56 26.70
N ARG A 98 20.34 -5.74 25.65
CA ARG A 98 20.50 -4.72 24.59
C ARG A 98 20.10 -5.26 23.23
N SER A 99 19.43 -4.43 22.47
CA SER A 99 19.03 -4.68 21.09
C SER A 99 19.78 -3.78 20.11
N ILE A 100 20.06 -4.29 18.91
CA ILE A 100 20.57 -3.47 17.82
C ILE A 100 19.89 -3.79 16.50
N PRO A 101 19.62 -2.79 15.66
CA PRO A 101 19.17 -2.99 14.29
C PRO A 101 20.37 -3.22 13.35
N ILE A 102 20.23 -4.20 12.43
CA ILE A 102 21.23 -4.58 11.42
C ILE A 102 20.55 -4.54 10.03
N TYR A 103 20.93 -3.55 9.20
CA TYR A 103 20.30 -3.34 7.89
C TYR A 103 21.25 -2.73 6.87
N GLY A 104 20.93 -2.89 5.59
CA GLY A 104 21.73 -2.34 4.50
C GLY A 104 21.61 -0.80 4.36
N GLY A 105 22.60 -0.15 3.73
CA GLY A 105 22.60 1.30 3.48
C GLY A 105 23.18 2.16 4.61
N GLN A 106 23.51 1.58 5.75
CA GLN A 106 24.35 2.18 6.78
C GLN A 106 25.78 1.64 6.67
N SER A 107 26.78 2.42 7.13
CA SER A 107 28.16 1.94 7.21
C SER A 107 28.24 0.65 8.03
N ILE A 108 28.91 -0.35 7.47
CA ILE A 108 29.08 -1.65 8.12
C ILE A 108 29.88 -1.52 9.43
N ASN A 109 30.90 -0.64 9.45
CA ASN A 109 31.76 -0.43 10.61
C ASN A 109 30.97 0.02 11.84
N VAL A 110 29.96 0.88 11.67
CA VAL A 110 29.11 1.34 12.77
C VAL A 110 28.33 0.17 13.39
N GLN A 111 27.90 -0.78 12.56
CA GLN A 111 27.16 -1.95 13.05
C GLN A 111 28.09 -2.97 13.70
N THR A 112 29.26 -3.25 13.12
CA THR A 112 30.25 -4.15 13.70
C THR A 112 30.80 -3.62 15.02
N ASP A 113 31.06 -2.31 15.16
CA ASP A 113 31.49 -1.73 16.42
C ASP A 113 30.46 -1.90 17.55
N LYS A 114 29.18 -1.81 17.22
CA LYS A 114 28.09 -2.09 18.17
C LYS A 114 28.04 -3.58 18.54
N LEU A 115 28.17 -4.47 17.56
CA LEU A 115 28.21 -5.94 17.80
C LEU A 115 29.37 -6.33 18.72
N ARG A 116 30.57 -5.76 18.50
CA ARG A 116 31.76 -6.04 19.36
C ARG A 116 31.60 -5.62 20.82
N LYS A 117 30.71 -4.64 21.10
CA LYS A 117 30.39 -4.26 22.49
C LYS A 117 29.51 -5.33 23.18
N GLY A 118 29.02 -6.29 22.42
CA GLY A 118 28.14 -7.36 22.84
C GLY A 118 26.70 -6.90 22.94
N VAL A 119 25.79 -7.70 22.39
CA VAL A 119 24.34 -7.49 22.39
C VAL A 119 23.64 -8.82 22.49
N GLU A 120 22.48 -8.84 23.08
CA GLU A 120 21.66 -10.04 23.28
C GLU A 120 20.63 -10.22 22.17
N ILE A 121 20.18 -9.11 21.54
CA ILE A 121 19.12 -9.13 20.52
C ILE A 121 19.65 -8.45 19.25
N VAL A 122 19.49 -9.13 18.13
CA VAL A 122 19.73 -8.59 16.79
C VAL A 122 18.40 -8.59 16.02
N VAL A 123 18.02 -7.42 15.50
CA VAL A 123 16.89 -7.27 14.60
C VAL A 123 17.43 -6.86 13.23
N GLY A 124 17.17 -7.63 12.17
CA GLY A 124 17.83 -7.28 10.92
C GLY A 124 17.13 -7.72 9.64
N THR A 125 17.55 -7.09 8.53
CA THR A 125 17.16 -7.49 7.20
C THR A 125 18.04 -8.62 6.66
N PRO A 126 17.50 -9.63 5.96
CA PRO A 126 18.22 -10.84 5.56
C PRO A 126 19.56 -10.54 4.87
N GLY A 127 19.59 -9.72 3.82
CA GLY A 127 20.79 -9.44 3.05
C GLY A 127 21.97 -8.85 3.86
N ARG A 128 21.72 -7.96 4.84
CA ARG A 128 22.80 -7.41 5.68
C ARG A 128 23.25 -8.41 6.76
N ILE A 129 22.33 -9.20 7.29
CA ILE A 129 22.66 -10.29 8.20
C ILE A 129 23.63 -11.27 7.51
N MET A 130 23.29 -11.71 6.29
CA MET A 130 24.16 -12.60 5.50
C MET A 130 25.53 -12.00 5.19
N ASP A 131 25.59 -10.70 4.84
CA ASP A 131 26.86 -10.00 4.57
C ASP A 131 27.77 -10.03 5.82
N LEU A 132 27.25 -9.73 7.00
CA LEU A 132 28.01 -9.77 8.25
C LEU A 132 28.41 -11.21 8.66
N MET A 133 27.55 -12.20 8.44
CA MET A 133 27.87 -13.62 8.68
C MET A 133 29.00 -14.09 7.75
N ARG A 134 28.93 -13.78 6.45
CA ARG A 134 30.00 -14.12 5.48
C ARG A 134 31.35 -13.49 5.79
N ARG A 135 31.35 -12.34 6.46
CA ARG A 135 32.55 -11.65 6.93
C ARG A 135 33.07 -12.18 8.28
N GLY A 136 32.35 -13.10 8.92
CA GLY A 136 32.70 -13.58 10.25
C GLY A 136 32.48 -12.57 11.39
N GLU A 137 31.79 -11.46 11.12
CA GLU A 137 31.51 -10.41 12.10
C GLU A 137 30.21 -10.69 12.90
N LEU A 138 29.45 -11.71 12.52
CA LEU A 138 28.19 -12.09 13.15
C LEU A 138 28.05 -13.61 13.24
N SER A 139 27.88 -14.14 14.46
CA SER A 139 27.62 -15.55 14.74
C SER A 139 26.33 -15.70 15.55
N PHE A 140 25.57 -16.73 15.23
CA PHE A 140 24.30 -17.05 15.89
C PHE A 140 24.34 -18.32 16.73
N GLU A 141 25.54 -18.82 17.11
CA GLU A 141 25.68 -20.03 17.93
C GLU A 141 24.94 -19.99 19.27
N GLY A 142 24.72 -18.79 19.82
CA GLY A 142 24.02 -18.57 21.08
C GLY A 142 22.53 -18.32 20.95
N VAL A 143 21.97 -18.34 19.72
CA VAL A 143 20.57 -18.00 19.49
C VAL A 143 19.64 -19.08 20.04
N ARG A 144 18.77 -18.68 20.95
CA ARG A 144 17.70 -19.48 21.56
C ARG A 144 16.30 -19.07 21.06
N PHE A 145 16.17 -17.85 20.54
CA PHE A 145 14.91 -17.30 20.03
C PHE A 145 15.10 -16.77 18.61
N LEU A 146 14.24 -17.20 17.72
CA LEU A 146 14.17 -16.72 16.35
C LEU A 146 12.77 -16.21 16.08
N VAL A 147 12.68 -14.99 15.52
CA VAL A 147 11.43 -14.41 15.07
C VAL A 147 11.53 -14.08 13.59
N LEU A 148 10.54 -14.48 12.82
CA LEU A 148 10.31 -14.03 11.45
C LEU A 148 9.09 -13.12 11.48
N ASP A 149 9.27 -11.80 11.34
CA ASP A 149 8.15 -10.85 11.35
C ASP A 149 7.89 -10.31 9.95
N GLU A 150 6.62 -10.17 9.60
CA GLU A 150 6.14 -9.88 8.25
C GLU A 150 6.72 -10.87 7.21
N ALA A 151 6.56 -12.18 7.49
CA ALA A 151 7.15 -13.24 6.67
C ALA A 151 6.61 -13.26 5.23
N ASP A 152 5.33 -13.01 5.03
CA ASP A 152 4.70 -12.84 3.71
C ASP A 152 5.39 -11.74 2.88
N ARG A 153 5.77 -10.66 3.52
CA ARG A 153 6.51 -9.58 2.87
C ARG A 153 7.93 -9.95 2.51
N MET A 154 8.58 -10.71 3.36
CA MET A 154 9.91 -11.22 3.02
C MET A 154 9.84 -12.15 1.82
N LEU A 155 8.74 -12.92 1.67
CA LEU A 155 8.44 -13.71 0.47
C LEU A 155 8.24 -12.83 -0.77
N ASP A 156 7.39 -11.81 -0.69
CA ASP A 156 7.13 -10.87 -1.80
C ASP A 156 8.40 -10.15 -2.29
N MET A 157 9.34 -9.91 -1.38
CA MET A 157 10.64 -9.29 -1.70
C MET A 157 11.68 -10.29 -2.20
N GLY A 158 11.34 -11.57 -2.30
CA GLY A 158 12.24 -12.62 -2.78
C GLY A 158 13.31 -13.05 -1.77
N PHE A 159 13.11 -12.80 -0.46
CA PHE A 159 14.10 -13.12 0.58
C PHE A 159 14.01 -14.54 1.12
N ILE A 160 13.19 -15.41 0.56
CA ILE A 160 13.00 -16.77 1.08
C ILE A 160 14.31 -17.56 1.10
N ASP A 161 15.07 -17.54 0.00
CA ASP A 161 16.36 -18.22 -0.09
C ASP A 161 17.38 -17.66 0.92
N ASP A 162 17.38 -16.34 1.10
CA ASP A 162 18.23 -15.66 2.09
C ASP A 162 17.87 -16.08 3.51
N ILE A 163 16.57 -16.16 3.82
CA ILE A 163 16.07 -16.62 5.12
C ILE A 163 16.48 -18.07 5.35
N GLU A 164 16.25 -18.98 4.40
CA GLU A 164 16.63 -20.38 4.51
C GLU A 164 18.13 -20.54 4.76
N TRP A 165 18.96 -19.76 4.06
CA TRP A 165 20.40 -19.76 4.28
C TRP A 165 20.78 -19.33 5.70
N ILE A 166 20.15 -18.29 6.24
CA ILE A 166 20.38 -17.85 7.63
C ILE A 166 19.93 -18.93 8.60
N LEU A 167 18.74 -19.51 8.40
CA LEU A 167 18.16 -20.52 9.28
C LEU A 167 19.03 -21.78 9.43
N GLN A 168 19.78 -22.14 8.39
CA GLN A 168 20.74 -23.26 8.43
C GLN A 168 21.90 -23.00 9.39
N SER A 169 22.24 -21.74 9.65
CA SER A 169 23.34 -21.33 10.53
C SER A 169 22.92 -21.05 11.97
N VAL A 170 21.61 -21.06 12.24
CA VAL A 170 21.07 -20.86 13.60
C VAL A 170 20.83 -22.23 14.27
N PRO A 171 21.16 -22.40 15.58
CA PRO A 171 20.96 -23.66 16.27
C PRO A 171 19.57 -24.23 16.10
N LYS A 172 19.47 -25.56 15.91
CA LYS A 172 18.18 -26.24 15.80
C LYS A 172 17.39 -26.25 17.10
N ASN A 173 18.10 -26.25 18.25
CA ASN A 173 17.47 -26.19 19.58
C ASN A 173 17.17 -24.73 19.94
N ARG A 174 16.14 -24.18 19.33
CA ARG A 174 15.64 -22.82 19.56
C ARG A 174 14.12 -22.83 19.61
N GLN A 175 13.53 -21.76 20.10
CA GLN A 175 12.13 -21.42 19.88
C GLN A 175 12.01 -20.56 18.64
N THR A 176 11.09 -20.88 17.72
CA THR A 176 10.85 -20.10 16.51
C THR A 176 9.42 -19.56 16.51
N MET A 177 9.29 -18.27 16.26
CA MET A 177 8.01 -17.58 16.14
C MET A 177 7.92 -16.92 14.76
N LEU A 178 6.84 -17.18 14.03
CA LEU A 178 6.57 -16.63 12.70
C LEU A 178 5.32 -15.77 12.78
N PHE A 179 5.46 -14.51 12.37
CA PHE A 179 4.36 -13.55 12.28
C PHE A 179 4.16 -13.14 10.84
N SER A 180 2.92 -13.16 10.38
CA SER A 180 2.56 -12.81 9.01
C SER A 180 1.14 -12.26 8.96
N ALA A 181 0.82 -11.38 8.03
CA ALA A 181 -0.56 -10.98 7.80
C ALA A 181 -1.31 -12.06 7.03
N THR A 182 -0.61 -12.78 6.15
CA THR A 182 -1.13 -13.89 5.36
C THR A 182 -0.24 -15.12 5.48
N LEU A 183 -0.81 -16.29 5.23
CA LEU A 183 -0.10 -17.57 5.31
C LEU A 183 -0.16 -18.31 3.96
N PRO A 184 0.50 -17.79 2.90
CA PRO A 184 0.61 -18.51 1.64
C PRO A 184 1.36 -19.82 1.81
N ASP A 185 1.20 -20.75 0.85
CA ASP A 185 1.77 -22.10 0.96
C ASP A 185 3.30 -22.08 1.11
N ALA A 186 4.00 -21.14 0.50
CA ALA A 186 5.45 -20.99 0.68
C ALA A 186 5.85 -20.69 2.14
N ILE A 187 5.09 -19.87 2.85
CA ILE A 187 5.33 -19.58 4.28
C ILE A 187 4.99 -20.79 5.16
N LYS A 188 3.90 -21.50 4.85
CA LYS A 188 3.58 -22.75 5.53
C LYS A 188 4.65 -23.82 5.33
N GLU A 189 5.22 -23.90 4.12
CA GLU A 189 6.32 -24.83 3.83
C GLU A 189 7.59 -24.44 4.59
N LEU A 190 7.94 -23.15 4.66
CA LEU A 190 9.05 -22.66 5.48
C LEU A 190 8.85 -23.04 6.96
N ALA A 191 7.64 -22.86 7.49
CA ALA A 191 7.31 -23.24 8.86
C ALA A 191 7.45 -24.75 9.09
N ARG A 192 6.96 -25.59 8.17
CA ARG A 192 7.09 -27.06 8.26
C ARG A 192 8.54 -27.51 8.30
N ARG A 193 9.44 -26.87 7.55
CA ARG A 193 10.85 -27.24 7.49
C ARG A 193 11.67 -26.80 8.70
N TYR A 194 11.38 -25.62 9.23
CA TYR A 194 12.26 -24.96 10.20
C TYR A 194 11.68 -24.80 11.59
N MET A 195 10.41 -25.13 11.80
CA MET A 195 9.71 -25.03 13.10
C MET A 195 9.35 -26.42 13.64
N ARG A 196 9.26 -26.52 14.97
CA ARG A 196 8.95 -27.76 15.68
C ARG A 196 7.50 -27.76 16.12
N ASN A 197 6.64 -28.46 15.39
CA ASN A 197 5.21 -28.60 15.68
C ASN A 197 4.55 -27.24 16.08
N PRO A 198 4.62 -26.21 15.21
CA PRO A 198 4.20 -24.88 15.57
C PRO A 198 2.70 -24.83 15.90
N LYS A 199 2.33 -24.07 16.93
CA LYS A 199 0.94 -23.74 17.22
C LYS A 199 0.49 -22.62 16.30
N GLU A 200 -0.63 -22.83 15.62
CA GLU A 200 -1.24 -21.78 14.82
C GLU A 200 -2.10 -20.88 15.71
N VAL A 201 -1.83 -19.58 15.64
CA VAL A 201 -2.61 -18.52 16.27
C VAL A 201 -3.20 -17.67 15.15
N ILE A 202 -4.48 -17.82 14.91
CA ILE A 202 -5.19 -17.02 13.91
C ILE A 202 -6.00 -15.98 14.67
N ILE A 203 -5.52 -14.75 14.65
CA ILE A 203 -6.34 -13.64 15.12
C ILE A 203 -7.42 -13.44 14.07
N SER A 204 -8.64 -13.79 14.43
CA SER A 204 -9.77 -13.90 13.50
C SER A 204 -9.88 -12.67 12.62
N GLN A 205 -10.21 -12.89 11.35
CA GLN A 205 -10.52 -11.82 10.38
C GLN A 205 -11.72 -10.96 10.81
N ASP A 206 -12.49 -11.38 11.81
CA ASP A 206 -13.53 -10.57 12.44
C ASP A 206 -12.96 -9.40 13.27
N SER A 207 -11.66 -9.49 13.63
CA SER A 207 -10.86 -8.35 14.11
C SER A 207 -10.02 -7.68 12.98
N LEU A 208 -10.21 -8.03 11.72
CA LEU A 208 -9.90 -7.17 10.59
C LEU A 208 -10.82 -5.94 10.70
N THR A 209 -10.63 -5.16 11.73
CA THR A 209 -11.11 -3.79 11.72
C THR A 209 -10.35 -3.14 10.57
N VAL A 210 -10.92 -3.28 9.37
CA VAL A 210 -10.70 -2.30 8.34
C VAL A 210 -10.82 -0.98 9.10
N PRO A 211 -9.76 -0.17 9.16
CA PRO A 211 -9.79 1.05 9.95
C PRO A 211 -11.13 1.75 9.75
N GLN A 212 -11.69 2.39 10.79
CA GLN A 212 -12.94 3.16 10.67
C GLN A 212 -12.78 4.33 9.69
N ALA A 213 -12.00 4.11 8.64
CA ALA A 213 -11.77 5.01 7.53
C ALA A 213 -12.98 4.98 6.61
N GLN A 214 -13.47 6.14 6.25
CA GLN A 214 -14.40 6.25 5.13
C GLN A 214 -13.67 5.79 3.86
N GLN A 215 -14.17 4.74 3.22
CA GLN A 215 -13.56 4.15 2.03
C GLN A 215 -14.39 4.48 0.81
N VAL A 216 -13.81 5.24 -0.11
CA VAL A 216 -14.48 5.65 -1.33
C VAL A 216 -13.61 5.34 -2.55
N TYR A 217 -14.26 5.07 -3.68
CA TYR A 217 -13.55 5.03 -4.95
C TYR A 217 -14.15 6.04 -5.93
N ILE A 218 -13.31 6.53 -6.83
CA ILE A 218 -13.66 7.53 -7.83
C ILE A 218 -13.30 7.00 -9.21
N ASN A 219 -14.29 6.91 -10.08
CA ASN A 219 -14.07 6.54 -11.47
C ASN A 219 -13.42 7.70 -12.21
N VAL A 220 -12.14 7.53 -12.58
CA VAL A 220 -11.39 8.57 -13.27
C VAL A 220 -10.45 7.97 -14.31
N GLY A 221 -10.54 8.47 -15.54
CA GLY A 221 -9.63 8.06 -16.61
C GLY A 221 -8.19 8.49 -16.33
N ARG A 222 -7.24 7.70 -16.84
CA ARG A 222 -5.80 7.85 -16.57
C ARG A 222 -5.29 9.27 -16.79
N LYS A 223 -5.79 9.99 -17.84
CA LYS A 223 -5.37 11.37 -18.15
C LYS A 223 -5.82 12.39 -17.11
N ASN A 224 -6.87 12.08 -16.37
CA ASN A 224 -7.50 12.98 -15.40
C ASN A 224 -7.17 12.65 -13.94
N LYS A 225 -6.41 11.57 -13.66
CA LYS A 225 -6.01 11.23 -12.27
C LYS A 225 -5.30 12.39 -11.56
N LEU A 226 -4.40 13.11 -12.25
CA LEU A 226 -3.70 14.28 -11.66
C LEU A 226 -4.67 15.44 -11.39
N TRP A 227 -5.60 15.71 -12.31
CA TRP A 227 -6.64 16.73 -12.10
C TRP A 227 -7.51 16.36 -10.89
N ALA A 228 -7.97 15.10 -10.79
CA ALA A 228 -8.78 14.62 -9.68
C ALA A 228 -8.03 14.73 -8.35
N LEU A 229 -6.74 14.34 -8.32
CA LEU A 229 -5.90 14.46 -7.14
C LEU A 229 -5.79 15.91 -6.66
N CYS A 230 -5.42 16.85 -7.56
CA CYS A 230 -5.32 18.25 -7.19
C CYS A 230 -6.67 18.80 -6.68
N ARG A 231 -7.78 18.40 -7.31
CA ARG A 231 -9.12 18.79 -6.88
C ARG A 231 -9.44 18.32 -5.46
N ILE A 232 -9.14 17.08 -5.14
CA ILE A 232 -9.34 16.53 -3.79
C ILE A 232 -8.47 17.28 -2.78
N LEU A 233 -7.19 17.50 -3.09
CA LEU A 233 -6.27 18.21 -2.22
C LEU A 233 -6.70 19.67 -1.95
N ASP A 234 -7.26 20.34 -2.96
CA ASP A 234 -7.72 21.73 -2.85
C ASP A 234 -9.00 21.86 -1.99
N ILE A 235 -9.90 20.88 -2.08
CA ILE A 235 -11.19 20.92 -1.40
C ILE A 235 -11.09 20.34 0.01
N GLU A 236 -10.51 19.14 0.15
CA GLU A 236 -10.46 18.43 1.44
C GLU A 236 -9.33 18.94 2.35
N LYS A 237 -8.31 19.57 1.78
CA LYS A 237 -7.17 20.17 2.49
C LYS A 237 -6.60 19.27 3.59
N PRO A 238 -6.21 18.02 3.27
CA PRO A 238 -5.77 17.07 4.27
C PRO A 238 -4.63 17.62 5.15
N ALA A 239 -4.67 17.34 6.45
CA ALA A 239 -3.56 17.71 7.33
C ALA A 239 -2.30 16.95 6.96
N LEU A 240 -2.40 15.62 6.83
CA LEU A 240 -1.37 14.75 6.29
C LEU A 240 -2.01 13.75 5.32
N ALA A 241 -1.45 13.65 4.10
CA ALA A 241 -1.90 12.71 3.08
C ALA A 241 -0.76 11.80 2.61
N MET A 242 -1.07 10.51 2.45
CA MET A 242 -0.23 9.57 1.73
C MET A 242 -0.86 9.24 0.38
N VAL A 243 -0.06 9.35 -0.70
CA VAL A 243 -0.48 9.04 -2.06
C VAL A 243 0.30 7.84 -2.56
N PHE A 244 -0.38 6.75 -2.90
CA PHE A 244 0.23 5.51 -3.37
C PHE A 244 0.22 5.42 -4.89
N CYS A 245 1.40 5.13 -5.46
CA CYS A 245 1.59 4.88 -6.88
C CYS A 245 2.27 3.54 -7.11
N SER A 246 1.95 2.88 -8.22
CA SER A 246 2.48 1.56 -8.57
C SER A 246 3.96 1.57 -8.95
N THR A 247 4.53 2.69 -9.43
CA THR A 247 5.92 2.74 -9.90
C THR A 247 6.70 3.92 -9.33
N LYS A 248 8.01 3.73 -9.12
CA LYS A 248 8.95 4.77 -8.68
C LYS A 248 8.94 6.00 -9.62
N LYS A 249 8.89 5.77 -10.94
CA LYS A 249 8.81 6.85 -11.94
C LYS A 249 7.55 7.69 -11.79
N MET A 250 6.41 7.05 -11.46
CA MET A 250 5.16 7.77 -11.21
C MET A 250 5.25 8.60 -9.93
N VAL A 251 5.86 8.03 -8.87
CA VAL A 251 6.10 8.73 -7.60
C VAL A 251 6.91 10.01 -7.82
N ASP A 252 8.03 9.93 -8.53
CA ASP A 252 8.88 11.10 -8.83
C ASP A 252 8.16 12.14 -9.67
N MET A 253 7.50 11.70 -10.74
CA MET A 253 6.75 12.57 -11.64
C MET A 253 5.63 13.31 -10.88
N LEU A 254 4.89 12.59 -10.05
CA LEU A 254 3.78 13.16 -9.30
C LEU A 254 4.27 14.15 -8.23
N ALA A 255 5.34 13.80 -7.49
CA ALA A 255 5.95 14.71 -6.53
C ALA A 255 6.48 15.99 -7.18
N HIS A 256 7.14 15.87 -8.34
CA HIS A 256 7.61 17.02 -9.09
C HIS A 256 6.46 17.93 -9.54
N LYS A 257 5.38 17.37 -10.12
CA LYS A 257 4.22 18.13 -10.56
C LYS A 257 3.49 18.81 -9.41
N LEU A 258 3.26 18.10 -8.30
CA LEU A 258 2.57 18.68 -7.15
C LEU A 258 3.37 19.83 -6.54
N ARG A 259 4.71 19.72 -6.45
CA ARG A 259 5.57 20.85 -6.02
C ARG A 259 5.48 22.03 -6.97
N ALA A 260 5.50 21.79 -8.29
CA ALA A 260 5.36 22.85 -9.28
C ALA A 260 4.02 23.57 -9.19
N TYR A 261 2.97 22.91 -8.70
CA TYR A 261 1.66 23.49 -8.43
C TYR A 261 1.53 24.13 -7.04
N GLY A 262 2.61 24.16 -6.25
CA GLY A 262 2.64 24.79 -4.94
C GLY A 262 2.24 23.91 -3.76
N TYR A 263 2.03 22.59 -3.96
CA TYR A 263 1.75 21.68 -2.86
C TYR A 263 3.03 21.31 -2.09
N SER A 264 2.91 21.17 -0.77
CA SER A 264 3.98 20.63 0.09
C SER A 264 4.03 19.11 -0.06
N ALA A 265 4.70 18.64 -1.11
CA ALA A 265 4.75 17.23 -1.52
C ALA A 265 6.19 16.75 -1.71
N ASP A 266 6.47 15.51 -1.32
CA ASP A 266 7.76 14.86 -1.59
C ASP A 266 7.60 13.35 -1.85
N ALA A 267 8.63 12.74 -2.46
CA ALA A 267 8.65 11.35 -2.89
C ALA A 267 9.36 10.46 -1.88
N ILE A 268 8.89 9.20 -1.73
CA ILE A 268 9.64 8.14 -1.06
C ILE A 268 9.55 6.84 -1.86
N HIS A 269 10.70 6.30 -2.28
CA HIS A 269 10.82 5.03 -3.00
C HIS A 269 12.22 4.41 -2.81
N GLY A 270 12.37 3.15 -3.24
CA GLY A 270 13.58 2.37 -2.96
C GLY A 270 14.89 2.89 -3.54
N ASP A 271 14.85 3.75 -4.57
CA ASP A 271 16.07 4.30 -5.20
C ASP A 271 16.64 5.52 -4.44
N LEU A 272 15.91 6.07 -3.47
CA LEU A 272 16.40 7.16 -2.65
C LEU A 272 17.45 6.66 -1.63
N THR A 273 18.48 7.46 -1.42
CA THR A 273 19.46 7.18 -0.35
C THR A 273 18.79 7.26 1.03
N GLN A 274 19.31 6.52 2.01
CA GLN A 274 18.72 6.49 3.34
C GLN A 274 18.67 7.90 3.97
N ALA A 275 19.71 8.69 3.83
CA ALA A 275 19.73 10.07 4.34
C ALA A 275 18.62 10.96 3.77
N VAL A 276 18.27 10.77 2.49
CA VAL A 276 17.16 11.48 1.85
C VAL A 276 15.81 10.97 2.41
N ARG A 277 15.64 9.65 2.53
CA ARG A 277 14.43 9.04 3.11
C ARG A 277 14.19 9.54 4.54
N ASP A 278 15.22 9.51 5.39
CA ASP A 278 15.13 9.98 6.78
C ASP A 278 14.73 11.45 6.86
N LYS A 279 15.31 12.30 5.99
CA LYS A 279 14.97 13.73 5.92
C LYS A 279 13.53 13.97 5.47
N VAL A 280 13.05 13.21 4.47
CA VAL A 280 11.66 13.29 3.99
C VAL A 280 10.70 12.85 5.11
N MET A 281 10.99 11.73 5.76
CA MET A 281 10.19 11.20 6.86
C MET A 281 10.14 12.16 8.06
N GLN A 282 11.27 12.74 8.44
CA GLN A 282 11.32 13.74 9.50
C GLN A 282 10.42 14.95 9.20
N LYS A 283 10.45 15.45 7.95
CA LYS A 283 9.59 16.55 7.52
C LYS A 283 8.11 16.16 7.56
N PHE A 284 7.79 14.91 7.15
CA PHE A 284 6.41 14.41 7.13
C PHE A 284 5.87 14.25 8.54
N ARG A 285 6.59 13.58 9.45
CA ARG A 285 6.22 13.43 10.86
C ARG A 285 6.05 14.78 11.58
N SER A 286 6.87 15.77 11.24
CA SER A 286 6.76 17.12 11.84
C SER A 286 5.67 18.01 11.20
N GLY A 287 4.89 17.50 10.23
CA GLY A 287 3.86 18.26 9.50
C GLY A 287 4.39 19.33 8.55
N LYS A 288 5.72 19.50 8.41
CA LYS A 288 6.34 20.41 7.45
C LYS A 288 6.14 19.96 6.00
N LEU A 289 6.00 18.66 5.79
CA LEU A 289 5.60 18.04 4.54
C LEU A 289 4.18 17.50 4.72
N ARG A 290 3.23 17.91 3.90
CA ARG A 290 1.82 17.53 4.04
C ARG A 290 1.42 16.34 3.16
N ILE A 291 2.11 16.12 2.06
CA ILE A 291 1.78 15.08 1.09
C ILE A 291 3.02 14.21 0.86
N LEU A 292 2.94 12.95 1.22
CA LEU A 292 3.97 11.94 0.96
C LEU A 292 3.50 11.04 -0.17
N ILE A 293 4.29 10.98 -1.27
CA ILE A 293 3.98 10.11 -2.39
C ILE A 293 4.92 8.91 -2.33
N ALA A 294 4.38 7.70 -2.38
CA ALA A 294 5.13 6.49 -2.09
C ALA A 294 4.76 5.32 -3.02
N THR A 295 5.70 4.39 -3.18
CA THR A 295 5.39 3.01 -3.61
C THR A 295 5.07 2.15 -2.39
N ASP A 296 4.35 1.03 -2.58
CA ASP A 296 4.03 0.09 -1.51
C ASP A 296 5.26 -0.34 -0.74
N VAL A 297 6.30 -0.79 -1.46
CA VAL A 297 7.56 -1.26 -0.86
C VAL A 297 8.20 -0.21 0.05
N ALA A 298 8.18 1.05 -0.36
CA ALA A 298 8.81 2.12 0.42
C ALA A 298 7.95 2.63 1.57
N ALA A 299 6.63 2.55 1.43
CA ALA A 299 5.68 2.97 2.46
C ALA A 299 5.50 1.94 3.57
N ARG A 300 5.78 0.70 3.26
CA ARG A 300 5.70 -0.40 4.21
C ARG A 300 6.77 -0.27 5.29
N GLY A 301 6.45 -0.58 6.54
CA GLY A 301 7.35 -0.43 7.70
C GLY A 301 7.61 1.02 8.13
N LEU A 302 7.01 2.00 7.46
CA LEU A 302 7.00 3.36 7.95
C LEU A 302 6.00 3.46 9.10
N ASP A 303 6.50 3.71 10.28
CA ASP A 303 5.66 4.10 11.41
C ASP A 303 5.25 5.56 11.21
N ILE A 304 4.03 5.74 10.72
CA ILE A 304 3.44 7.05 10.46
C ILE A 304 2.10 7.07 11.16
N GLU A 305 2.02 7.91 12.14
CA GLU A 305 0.78 8.24 12.83
C GLU A 305 0.15 9.48 12.21
N ASP A 306 -1.14 9.69 12.48
CA ASP A 306 -1.89 10.88 12.11
C ASP A 306 -2.10 11.16 10.61
N VAL A 307 -1.97 10.13 9.74
CA VAL A 307 -2.37 10.27 8.34
C VAL A 307 -3.89 10.40 8.26
N THR A 308 -4.36 11.54 7.81
CA THR A 308 -5.81 11.81 7.68
C THR A 308 -6.39 11.24 6.39
N HIS A 309 -5.58 11.20 5.31
CA HIS A 309 -6.01 10.74 3.99
C HIS A 309 -5.02 9.79 3.38
N VAL A 310 -5.52 8.65 2.94
CA VAL A 310 -4.81 7.72 2.06
C VAL A 310 -5.43 7.82 0.67
N ILE A 311 -4.62 8.13 -0.34
CA ILE A 311 -5.09 8.25 -1.73
C ILE A 311 -4.36 7.20 -2.56
N ASN A 312 -5.08 6.20 -3.03
CA ASN A 312 -4.58 5.24 -3.99
C ASN A 312 -4.68 5.86 -5.40
N TYR A 313 -3.61 6.54 -5.83
CA TYR A 313 -3.52 7.09 -7.18
C TYR A 313 -3.57 5.98 -8.24
N ASP A 314 -2.97 4.84 -7.91
CA ASP A 314 -3.15 3.58 -8.63
C ASP A 314 -3.77 2.55 -7.67
N ILE A 315 -4.90 1.95 -8.08
CA ILE A 315 -5.52 0.87 -7.33
C ILE A 315 -4.55 -0.31 -7.26
N PRO A 316 -4.34 -0.94 -6.09
CA PRO A 316 -3.43 -2.07 -5.98
C PRO A 316 -4.04 -3.32 -6.66
N GLU A 317 -3.17 -4.12 -7.29
CA GLU A 317 -3.57 -5.40 -7.91
C GLU A 317 -3.88 -6.46 -6.83
N ASN A 318 -3.14 -6.44 -5.71
CA ASN A 318 -3.38 -7.31 -4.58
C ASN A 318 -4.27 -6.62 -3.53
N PRO A 319 -5.43 -7.20 -3.16
CA PRO A 319 -6.29 -6.66 -2.12
C PRO A 319 -5.63 -6.48 -0.75
N GLU A 320 -4.63 -7.30 -0.42
CA GLU A 320 -3.85 -7.16 0.81
C GLU A 320 -3.09 -5.83 0.88
N ASP A 321 -2.51 -5.39 -0.25
CA ASP A 321 -1.84 -4.10 -0.33
C ASP A 321 -2.80 -2.96 -0.06
N TYR A 322 -4.05 -3.08 -0.51
CA TYR A 322 -5.10 -2.11 -0.17
C TYR A 322 -5.28 -1.96 1.34
N VAL A 323 -5.43 -3.08 2.05
CA VAL A 323 -5.58 -3.07 3.51
C VAL A 323 -4.36 -2.47 4.19
N HIS A 324 -3.15 -2.81 3.74
CA HIS A 324 -1.91 -2.24 4.26
C HIS A 324 -1.78 -0.74 4.02
N ARG A 325 -2.26 -0.23 2.86
CA ARG A 325 -2.26 1.20 2.55
C ARG A 325 -3.24 1.95 3.45
N ILE A 326 -4.49 1.49 3.54
CA ILE A 326 -5.51 2.17 4.36
C ILE A 326 -5.20 2.06 5.86
N GLY A 327 -4.49 1.00 6.29
CA GLY A 327 -3.99 0.88 7.64
C GLY A 327 -2.97 1.95 8.06
N ARG A 328 -2.64 2.94 7.20
CA ARG A 328 -1.87 4.14 7.55
C ARG A 328 -2.75 5.25 8.12
N THR A 329 -4.06 5.16 7.95
CA THR A 329 -5.04 6.12 8.50
C THR A 329 -5.99 5.43 9.46
N ALA A 330 -6.80 6.22 10.17
CA ALA A 330 -7.82 5.75 11.12
C ALA A 330 -7.26 4.82 12.22
N ARG A 331 -6.08 5.12 12.77
CA ARG A 331 -5.47 4.42 13.91
C ARG A 331 -5.91 5.04 15.24
N ALA A 332 -5.87 4.23 16.29
CA ALA A 332 -6.14 4.66 17.68
C ALA A 332 -7.47 5.45 17.84
N GLY A 333 -8.54 4.99 17.17
CA GLY A 333 -9.87 5.63 17.28
C GLY A 333 -10.04 6.95 16.52
N LYS A 334 -9.02 7.41 15.74
CA LYS A 334 -9.12 8.61 14.90
C LYS A 334 -9.88 8.29 13.60
N SER A 335 -10.65 9.24 13.09
CA SER A 335 -11.29 9.14 11.77
C SER A 335 -10.26 9.32 10.66
N GLY A 336 -10.43 8.58 9.57
CA GLY A 336 -9.59 8.68 8.38
C GLY A 336 -10.37 8.51 7.10
N LYS A 337 -9.78 8.89 5.96
CA LYS A 337 -10.41 8.74 4.65
C LYS A 337 -9.46 8.03 3.68
N ALA A 338 -9.98 7.03 2.98
CA ALA A 338 -9.29 6.32 1.92
C ALA A 338 -10.00 6.58 0.58
N ILE A 339 -9.29 7.12 -0.40
CA ILE A 339 -9.82 7.47 -1.72
C ILE A 339 -9.04 6.69 -2.76
N THR A 340 -9.74 5.96 -3.62
CA THR A 340 -9.11 5.11 -4.63
C THR A 340 -9.52 5.53 -6.03
N PHE A 341 -8.56 5.86 -6.89
CA PHE A 341 -8.82 6.13 -8.29
C PHE A 341 -8.90 4.83 -9.09
N VAL A 342 -9.99 4.67 -9.81
CA VAL A 342 -10.30 3.46 -10.55
C VAL A 342 -10.52 3.78 -12.02
N GLY A 343 -9.75 3.16 -12.88
CA GLY A 343 -9.96 3.19 -14.32
C GLY A 343 -11.09 2.26 -14.74
N GLN A 344 -11.59 2.45 -15.95
CA GLN A 344 -12.70 1.64 -16.47
C GLN A 344 -12.40 0.13 -16.49
N GLN A 345 -11.17 -0.24 -16.80
CA GLN A 345 -10.75 -1.64 -16.87
C GLN A 345 -10.36 -2.22 -15.49
N GLU A 346 -10.32 -1.40 -14.45
CA GLU A 346 -9.87 -1.75 -13.10
C GLU A 346 -11.02 -2.07 -12.12
N GLN A 347 -12.30 -2.02 -12.58
CA GLN A 347 -13.47 -2.25 -11.73
C GLN A 347 -13.51 -3.62 -11.05
N TYR A 348 -12.90 -4.63 -11.66
CA TYR A 348 -12.80 -5.95 -11.05
C TYR A 348 -11.93 -5.96 -9.78
N LEU A 349 -10.95 -5.04 -9.68
CA LEU A 349 -10.10 -4.89 -8.50
C LEU A 349 -10.90 -4.34 -7.31
N VAL A 350 -11.86 -3.44 -7.54
CA VAL A 350 -12.77 -2.95 -6.49
C VAL A 350 -13.52 -4.13 -5.87
N LYS A 351 -14.10 -5.00 -6.70
CA LYS A 351 -14.80 -6.20 -6.21
C LYS A 351 -13.90 -7.15 -5.45
N ALA A 352 -12.66 -7.34 -5.92
CA ALA A 352 -11.68 -8.18 -5.23
C ALA A 352 -11.32 -7.61 -3.85
N ILE A 353 -11.15 -6.29 -3.74
CA ILE A 353 -10.90 -5.59 -2.48
C ILE A 353 -12.10 -5.72 -1.53
N GLU A 354 -13.32 -5.51 -2.01
CA GLU A 354 -14.54 -5.64 -1.22
C GLU A 354 -14.73 -7.05 -0.66
N MET A 355 -14.48 -8.07 -1.49
CA MET A 355 -14.57 -9.48 -1.08
C MET A 355 -13.51 -9.82 -0.03
N PHE A 356 -12.26 -9.39 -0.25
CA PHE A 356 -11.16 -9.66 0.67
C PHE A 356 -11.33 -8.94 2.01
N GLY A 357 -11.65 -7.63 1.97
CA GLY A 357 -11.81 -6.78 3.15
C GLY A 357 -13.15 -6.95 3.86
N ARG A 358 -14.10 -7.74 3.31
CA ARG A 358 -15.51 -7.82 3.77
C ARG A 358 -16.12 -6.43 4.01
N THR A 359 -15.77 -5.48 3.17
CA THR A 359 -16.18 -4.09 3.23
C THR A 359 -16.81 -3.68 1.91
N LYS A 360 -17.49 -2.56 1.90
CA LYS A 360 -18.02 -1.97 0.68
C LYS A 360 -17.38 -0.63 0.45
N LEU A 361 -16.89 -0.40 -0.76
CA LEU A 361 -16.37 0.89 -1.17
C LEU A 361 -17.50 1.71 -1.78
N GLU A 362 -17.69 2.93 -1.33
CA GLU A 362 -18.70 3.83 -1.89
C GLU A 362 -18.18 4.51 -3.16
N GLU A 363 -18.99 4.52 -4.21
CA GLU A 363 -18.65 5.27 -5.42
C GLU A 363 -18.94 6.75 -5.21
N HIS A 364 -17.93 7.58 -5.41
CA HIS A 364 -18.06 9.03 -5.34
C HIS A 364 -17.59 9.69 -6.65
N ASP A 365 -18.16 10.83 -6.94
CA ASP A 365 -17.64 11.71 -7.99
C ASP A 365 -16.47 12.54 -7.50
N VAL A 366 -15.64 13.04 -8.45
CA VAL A 366 -14.64 14.06 -8.13
C VAL A 366 -15.38 15.30 -7.61
N PRO A 367 -15.01 15.85 -6.44
CA PRO A 367 -15.71 16.99 -5.87
C PRO A 367 -15.87 18.17 -6.83
N GLU A 368 -16.99 18.90 -6.78
CA GLU A 368 -17.23 20.05 -7.63
C GLU A 368 -16.26 21.22 -7.32
N SER A 369 -15.94 22.02 -8.33
CA SER A 369 -15.05 23.16 -8.16
C SER A 369 -15.70 24.28 -7.36
N GLN A 370 -14.95 24.80 -6.39
CA GLN A 370 -15.29 26.04 -5.69
C GLN A 370 -14.59 27.27 -6.31
N GLY A 371 -13.97 27.12 -7.48
CA GLY A 371 -13.20 28.17 -8.12
C GLY A 371 -12.43 27.67 -9.36
N ARG A 372 -11.25 28.23 -9.60
CA ARG A 372 -10.40 27.84 -10.72
C ARG A 372 -9.61 26.57 -10.36
N ASP A 373 -9.67 25.56 -11.23
CA ASP A 373 -8.89 24.34 -11.04
C ASP A 373 -7.39 24.61 -11.18
N THR A 374 -6.61 24.06 -10.26
CA THR A 374 -5.14 24.05 -10.34
C THR A 374 -4.67 23.34 -11.62
N VAL A 375 -5.37 22.26 -11.99
CA VAL A 375 -5.13 21.52 -13.24
C VAL A 375 -6.42 21.40 -14.00
N LYS A 376 -6.40 21.72 -15.31
CA LYS A 376 -7.59 21.59 -16.15
C LYS A 376 -7.90 20.12 -16.44
N LYS A 377 -9.17 19.76 -16.35
CA LYS A 377 -9.66 18.45 -16.82
C LYS A 377 -9.42 18.32 -18.32
N GLN A 378 -8.87 17.18 -18.73
CA GLN A 378 -8.63 16.87 -20.14
C GLN A 378 -9.79 16.01 -20.67
N LEU A 379 -10.07 16.15 -21.98
CA LEU A 379 -10.97 15.23 -22.64
C LEU A 379 -10.32 13.84 -22.69
N ASP A 380 -10.85 12.92 -21.92
CA ASP A 380 -10.41 11.51 -21.89
C ASP A 380 -11.51 10.63 -22.45
N LEU A 381 -11.30 10.16 -23.68
CA LEU A 381 -12.26 9.30 -24.36
C LEU A 381 -12.46 7.94 -23.67
N GLU A 382 -11.52 7.50 -22.81
CA GLU A 382 -11.68 6.32 -21.98
C GLU A 382 -12.82 6.46 -20.97
N GLU A 383 -13.12 7.67 -20.49
CA GLU A 383 -14.24 7.93 -19.59
C GLU A 383 -15.61 7.70 -20.25
N TYR A 384 -15.68 7.71 -21.57
CA TYR A 384 -16.89 7.60 -22.39
C TYR A 384 -17.00 6.23 -23.08
N ALA A 385 -15.89 5.55 -23.29
CA ALA A 385 -15.83 4.29 -24.02
C ALA A 385 -16.51 3.15 -23.25
N ASP A 386 -17.14 2.22 -23.95
CA ASP A 386 -17.64 0.96 -23.40
C ASP A 386 -16.51 -0.08 -23.27
N LYS A 387 -16.87 -1.32 -22.88
CA LYS A 387 -15.91 -2.43 -22.75
C LYS A 387 -15.22 -2.83 -24.05
N PHE A 388 -15.77 -2.45 -25.19
CA PHE A 388 -15.20 -2.69 -26.52
C PHE A 388 -14.41 -1.48 -27.05
N GLY A 389 -14.30 -0.40 -26.27
CA GLY A 389 -13.64 0.83 -26.66
C GLY A 389 -14.49 1.74 -27.54
N MET A 390 -15.80 1.52 -27.65
CA MET A 390 -16.72 2.33 -28.43
C MET A 390 -17.21 3.52 -27.62
N VAL A 391 -17.12 4.70 -28.21
CA VAL A 391 -17.47 6.01 -27.62
C VAL A 391 -18.76 6.51 -28.29
N PRO A 392 -19.83 6.77 -27.53
CA PRO A 392 -21.08 7.23 -28.10
C PRO A 392 -21.08 8.73 -28.37
N PHE A 393 -21.52 9.10 -29.58
CA PHE A 393 -21.66 10.46 -30.05
C PHE A 393 -23.10 10.76 -30.48
N ARG A 394 -23.47 12.02 -30.36
CA ARG A 394 -24.63 12.60 -31.02
C ARG A 394 -24.16 13.53 -32.13
N ILE A 395 -24.74 13.37 -33.29
CA ILE A 395 -24.56 14.28 -34.42
C ILE A 395 -25.93 14.96 -34.75
N ASN A 396 -25.89 16.27 -35.02
CA ASN A 396 -27.10 17.06 -35.27
C ASN A 396 -27.70 16.86 -36.67
N ILE A 397 -27.47 15.71 -37.29
CA ILE A 397 -27.95 15.34 -38.63
C ILE A 397 -28.91 14.14 -38.48
N GLY A 398 -30.03 14.17 -39.13
CA GLY A 398 -31.07 13.13 -39.06
C GLY A 398 -31.84 12.93 -40.34
N LYS A 399 -32.94 12.20 -40.25
CA LYS A 399 -33.84 11.88 -41.42
C LYS A 399 -34.41 13.11 -42.09
N ARG A 400 -34.71 14.17 -41.31
CA ARG A 400 -35.23 15.45 -41.88
C ARG A 400 -34.20 16.18 -42.75
N ASP A 401 -32.93 15.87 -42.53
CA ASP A 401 -31.83 16.36 -43.37
C ASP A 401 -31.56 15.44 -44.57
N GLY A 402 -32.51 14.51 -44.90
CA GLY A 402 -32.37 13.59 -46.03
C GLY A 402 -31.26 12.55 -45.89
N VAL A 403 -30.78 12.27 -44.68
CA VAL A 403 -29.65 11.39 -44.41
C VAL A 403 -30.10 10.09 -43.77
N GLY A 404 -29.82 8.98 -44.46
CA GLY A 404 -30.00 7.64 -43.91
C GLY A 404 -28.73 7.11 -43.22
N MET A 405 -28.85 5.92 -42.63
CA MET A 405 -27.71 5.30 -41.91
C MET A 405 -26.50 5.09 -42.84
N VAL A 406 -26.72 4.56 -44.02
CA VAL A 406 -25.65 4.29 -44.99
C VAL A 406 -25.02 5.58 -45.48
N ASP A 407 -25.80 6.64 -45.67
CA ASP A 407 -25.30 7.95 -46.09
C ASP A 407 -24.43 8.57 -45.01
N LEU A 408 -24.82 8.44 -43.74
CA LEU A 408 -24.06 8.94 -42.61
C LEU A 408 -22.71 8.20 -42.46
N ILE A 409 -22.71 6.88 -42.56
CA ILE A 409 -21.48 6.07 -42.50
C ILE A 409 -20.55 6.46 -43.65
N ARG A 410 -21.03 6.49 -44.88
CA ARG A 410 -20.24 6.88 -46.05
C ARG A 410 -19.71 8.33 -45.96
N PHE A 411 -20.48 9.23 -45.38
CA PHE A 411 -20.04 10.60 -45.13
C PHE A 411 -18.87 10.61 -44.14
N ILE A 412 -18.97 9.89 -43.03
CA ILE A 412 -17.90 9.78 -42.03
C ILE A 412 -16.64 9.21 -42.69
N GLU A 413 -16.75 8.10 -43.39
CA GLU A 413 -15.63 7.44 -44.07
C GLU A 413 -14.93 8.40 -45.05
N ARG A 414 -15.70 9.03 -45.93
CA ARG A 414 -15.16 9.94 -46.96
C ARG A 414 -14.48 11.19 -46.38
N LYS A 415 -14.99 11.71 -45.25
CA LYS A 415 -14.54 12.98 -44.69
C LYS A 415 -13.46 12.84 -43.64
N THR A 416 -13.40 11.70 -42.98
CA THR A 416 -12.45 11.47 -41.87
C THR A 416 -11.45 10.34 -42.14
N GLY A 417 -11.68 9.51 -43.17
CA GLY A 417 -10.88 8.32 -43.45
C GLY A 417 -11.05 7.22 -42.38
N ILE A 418 -12.10 7.29 -41.60
CA ILE A 418 -12.44 6.24 -40.61
C ILE A 418 -13.15 5.11 -41.33
N ILE A 419 -12.61 3.91 -41.21
CA ILE A 419 -13.14 2.71 -41.86
C ILE A 419 -14.32 2.12 -41.06
N GLU A 420 -15.28 1.54 -41.76
CA GLU A 420 -16.58 1.11 -41.23
C GLU A 420 -16.48 0.26 -39.94
N HIS A 421 -15.52 -0.66 -39.84
CA HIS A 421 -15.38 -1.51 -38.65
C HIS A 421 -14.97 -0.75 -37.35
N LEU A 422 -14.57 0.50 -37.45
CA LEU A 422 -14.32 1.41 -36.30
C LEU A 422 -15.54 2.27 -35.97
N ILE A 423 -16.64 2.13 -36.73
CA ILE A 423 -17.94 2.74 -36.51
C ILE A 423 -18.85 1.61 -35.99
N GLY A 424 -19.37 1.74 -34.78
CA GLY A 424 -20.28 0.77 -34.19
C GLY A 424 -21.75 1.01 -34.53
N THR A 425 -22.60 0.98 -33.52
CA THR A 425 -24.02 1.23 -33.69
C THR A 425 -24.32 2.61 -34.25
N VAL A 426 -25.16 2.69 -35.29
CA VAL A 426 -25.65 3.95 -35.86
C VAL A 426 -27.15 3.98 -35.85
N GLU A 427 -27.73 4.92 -35.10
CA GLU A 427 -29.16 5.13 -35.00
C GLU A 427 -29.54 6.50 -35.56
N VAL A 428 -30.24 6.54 -36.68
CA VAL A 428 -30.63 7.81 -37.32
C VAL A 428 -32.04 8.19 -36.85
N GLY A 429 -32.12 9.24 -36.04
CA GLY A 429 -33.35 9.87 -35.61
C GLY A 429 -33.82 10.93 -36.58
N ASP A 430 -34.90 11.64 -36.24
CA ASP A 430 -35.50 12.64 -37.16
C ASP A 430 -34.61 13.89 -37.30
N GLU A 431 -34.07 14.44 -36.21
CA GLU A 431 -33.31 15.68 -36.21
C GLU A 431 -31.82 15.49 -35.83
N SER A 432 -31.51 14.36 -35.25
CA SER A 432 -30.13 14.00 -34.82
C SER A 432 -29.94 12.50 -34.89
N SER A 433 -28.69 12.08 -35.01
CA SER A 433 -28.30 10.68 -35.01
C SER A 433 -27.38 10.36 -33.86
N ARG A 434 -27.43 9.14 -33.35
CA ARG A 434 -26.47 8.56 -32.42
C ARG A 434 -25.56 7.60 -33.16
N LEU A 435 -24.27 7.64 -32.84
CA LEU A 435 -23.32 6.71 -33.42
C LEU A 435 -22.20 6.42 -32.42
N ASP A 436 -21.71 5.21 -32.46
CA ASP A 436 -20.59 4.77 -31.65
C ASP A 436 -19.33 4.73 -32.52
N ILE A 437 -18.23 5.34 -32.07
CA ILE A 437 -16.95 5.37 -32.79
C ILE A 437 -15.86 4.85 -31.87
N HIS A 438 -15.01 3.95 -32.36
CA HIS A 438 -13.91 3.43 -31.55
C HIS A 438 -12.97 4.53 -31.07
N LYS A 439 -12.58 4.51 -29.80
CA LYS A 439 -11.78 5.56 -29.13
C LYS A 439 -10.49 5.92 -29.85
N SER A 440 -9.87 4.97 -30.57
CA SER A 440 -8.62 5.21 -31.32
C SER A 440 -8.76 6.24 -32.42
N VAL A 441 -9.97 6.43 -32.96
CA VAL A 441 -10.27 7.34 -34.07
C VAL A 441 -11.32 8.41 -33.72
N ALA A 442 -11.93 8.32 -32.54
CA ALA A 442 -13.01 9.21 -32.10
C ALA A 442 -12.63 10.70 -32.11
N PHE A 443 -11.40 11.04 -31.68
CA PHE A 443 -10.91 12.42 -31.72
C PHE A 443 -10.76 12.96 -33.16
N ARG A 444 -10.38 12.07 -34.11
CA ARG A 444 -10.33 12.41 -35.54
C ARG A 444 -11.73 12.66 -36.10
N ALA A 445 -12.71 11.82 -35.69
CA ALA A 445 -14.10 12.01 -36.06
C ALA A 445 -14.63 13.38 -35.60
N MET A 446 -14.44 13.73 -34.33
CA MET A 446 -14.89 15.02 -33.77
C MET A 446 -14.32 16.20 -34.56
N LYS A 447 -12.99 16.29 -34.68
CA LYS A 447 -12.34 17.41 -35.40
C LYS A 447 -12.61 17.42 -36.91
N GLY A 448 -12.70 16.23 -37.50
CA GLY A 448 -12.91 16.11 -38.95
C GLY A 448 -14.33 16.49 -39.36
N LEU A 449 -15.33 15.99 -38.64
CA LEU A 449 -16.73 16.17 -39.03
C LEU A 449 -17.23 17.62 -38.85
N GLU A 450 -16.81 18.32 -37.79
CA GLU A 450 -17.22 19.70 -37.52
C GLU A 450 -16.79 20.72 -38.58
N GLN A 451 -15.88 20.34 -39.50
CA GLN A 451 -15.42 21.19 -40.60
C GLN A 451 -16.37 21.17 -41.81
N TYR A 452 -17.35 20.28 -41.82
CA TYR A 452 -18.22 20.05 -42.97
C TYR A 452 -19.67 20.44 -42.70
N SER A 453 -20.43 20.53 -43.77
CA SER A 453 -21.88 20.73 -43.76
C SER A 453 -22.54 19.66 -44.60
N ILE A 454 -23.73 19.23 -44.17
CA ILE A 454 -24.63 18.38 -44.94
C ILE A 454 -25.88 19.18 -45.22
N GLN A 455 -26.26 19.31 -46.50
CA GLN A 455 -27.44 20.07 -46.95
C GLN A 455 -27.52 21.48 -46.32
N ASN A 456 -26.41 22.22 -46.35
CA ASN A 456 -26.25 23.56 -45.76
C ASN A 456 -26.33 23.63 -44.22
N LYS A 457 -26.48 22.51 -43.53
CA LYS A 457 -26.47 22.44 -42.08
C LYS A 457 -25.05 22.04 -41.56
N ARG A 458 -24.45 22.91 -40.82
CA ARG A 458 -23.12 22.62 -40.23
C ARG A 458 -23.20 21.43 -39.27
N VAL A 459 -22.31 20.49 -39.44
CA VAL A 459 -22.23 19.30 -38.59
C VAL A 459 -21.70 19.70 -37.21
N LYS A 460 -22.42 19.28 -36.17
CA LYS A 460 -21.99 19.33 -34.77
C LYS A 460 -21.99 17.94 -34.22
N ILE A 461 -20.94 17.57 -33.52
CA ILE A 461 -20.78 16.25 -32.91
C ILE A 461 -20.46 16.41 -31.43
N ASP A 462 -21.28 15.83 -30.57
CA ASP A 462 -21.16 15.91 -29.12
C ASP A 462 -20.97 14.50 -28.53
N LEU A 463 -20.16 14.42 -27.49
CA LEU A 463 -20.01 13.21 -26.69
C LEU A 463 -21.26 12.97 -25.85
N ILE A 464 -21.74 11.73 -25.83
CA ILE A 464 -22.83 11.31 -24.96
C ILE A 464 -22.22 10.54 -23.79
N ARG A 465 -22.62 10.85 -22.55
CA ARG A 465 -22.31 9.97 -21.41
C ARG A 465 -23.05 8.64 -21.60
N ASN A 466 -22.34 7.53 -21.45
CA ASN A 466 -22.92 6.21 -21.59
C ASN A 466 -23.95 5.98 -20.47
N PRO A 467 -25.26 5.79 -20.80
CA PRO A 467 -26.30 5.60 -19.78
C PRO A 467 -26.17 4.31 -18.98
N ALA A 468 -25.38 3.34 -19.42
CA ALA A 468 -25.09 2.10 -18.70
C ALA A 468 -24.19 2.31 -17.45
N ARG A 469 -23.89 3.56 -17.11
CA ARG A 469 -23.08 3.98 -15.94
C ARG A 469 -23.88 4.68 -14.85
N ARG A 470 -25.18 4.35 -14.72
CA ARG A 470 -25.97 4.70 -13.53
C ARG A 470 -26.10 3.50 -12.60
#